data_dd64683cfae81f5efe81593e47038cef
#
_entry.id   dd64683cfae81f5efe81593e47038cef
#
_cell.length_a   1.000
_cell.length_b   1.000
_cell.length_c   1.000
_cell.angle_alpha   90.00
_cell.angle_beta   90.00
_cell.angle_gamma   90.00
#
_symmetry.space_group_name_H-M   'P 1'
#
loop_
_entity.id
_entity.type
_entity.pdbx_description
1 polymer ?
#
loop_
_entity_poly.entity_id
_entity_poly.type
_entity_poly.pdbx_seq_one_letter_code
_entity_poly.pdbx_strand_id
1 'polypeptide(L)'
;MTYACPKGHASTTDDFCDTCGAKIGGTAVFSPGVAPAAPPAFPSGEPCPNCGTPRAGAGRFCEDCGFDHSTGKEPALVQPSVAAPAAAQWTATIVADREYFAANAIEGVEFPEQPTERRVTLPAPQVRIGRRSTSKGTDPEIDLADADPGVSHSHALLTLSVDGVWLVSDLGSTNGTYLNDEPKPLTAGQTRGVGDGDRVHVGAWTTITLHAPA
;
A
#
# COMPACT_ATOMS: atom_id res chain seq x y z
N MET A 1 8.72 29.67 -28.96
CA MET A 1 7.32 29.73 -29.49
C MET A 1 6.46 29.00 -28.51
N THR A 2 5.28 29.55 -28.18
CA THR A 2 4.35 28.91 -27.23
C THR A 2 3.12 28.42 -27.99
N TYR A 3 2.70 27.21 -27.71
CA TYR A 3 1.56 26.56 -28.34
C TYR A 3 0.38 26.52 -27.35
N ALA A 4 -0.83 26.76 -27.83
CA ALA A 4 -2.01 26.74 -26.98
C ALA A 4 -2.60 25.33 -26.92
N CYS A 5 -2.74 24.79 -25.72
CA CYS A 5 -3.39 23.50 -25.45
C CYS A 5 -4.92 23.64 -25.57
N PRO A 6 -5.66 22.62 -26.03
CA PRO A 6 -7.12 22.62 -26.06
C PRO A 6 -7.81 22.88 -24.71
N LYS A 7 -7.08 22.71 -23.61
CA LYS A 7 -7.55 23.02 -22.24
C LYS A 7 -7.11 24.40 -21.74
N GLY A 8 -6.55 25.25 -22.62
CA GLY A 8 -6.21 26.63 -22.31
C GLY A 8 -4.83 26.86 -21.67
N HIS A 9 -3.96 25.86 -21.61
CA HIS A 9 -2.58 26.00 -21.10
C HIS A 9 -1.65 26.45 -22.25
N ALA A 10 -0.63 27.23 -21.91
CA ALA A 10 0.48 27.54 -22.80
C ALA A 10 1.56 26.47 -22.66
N SER A 11 2.00 25.86 -23.76
CA SER A 11 3.02 24.81 -23.80
C SER A 11 4.21 25.25 -24.63
N THR A 12 5.40 24.76 -24.32
CA THR A 12 6.62 24.99 -25.07
C THR A 12 6.82 23.99 -26.18
N THR A 13 6.08 22.89 -26.17
CA THR A 13 6.07 21.81 -27.16
C THR A 13 4.82 21.84 -28.02
N ASP A 14 4.91 21.39 -29.27
CA ASP A 14 3.82 21.38 -30.25
C ASP A 14 3.04 20.06 -30.28
N ASP A 15 3.57 19.01 -29.63
CA ASP A 15 2.98 17.67 -29.62
C ASP A 15 2.00 17.46 -28.48
N PHE A 16 2.43 17.74 -27.23
CA PHE A 16 1.64 17.55 -26.02
C PHE A 16 1.84 18.70 -25.05
N CYS A 17 0.80 19.03 -24.31
CA CYS A 17 0.86 20.09 -23.31
C CYS A 17 1.72 19.69 -22.10
N ASP A 18 2.75 20.50 -21.79
CA ASP A 18 3.65 20.32 -20.64
C ASP A 18 2.93 20.31 -19.28
N THR A 19 1.74 20.94 -19.23
CA THR A 19 0.98 21.08 -17.97
C THR A 19 -0.05 19.95 -17.76
N CYS A 20 -0.68 19.43 -18.83
CA CYS A 20 -1.79 18.49 -18.68
C CYS A 20 -1.72 17.26 -19.60
N GLY A 21 -0.65 17.09 -20.38
CA GLY A 21 -0.45 15.94 -21.27
C GLY A 21 -1.44 15.86 -22.47
N ALA A 22 -2.26 16.87 -22.67
CA ALA A 22 -3.20 16.86 -23.80
C ALA A 22 -2.46 17.07 -25.12
N LYS A 23 -2.85 16.32 -26.16
CA LYS A 23 -2.25 16.43 -27.49
C LYS A 23 -2.55 17.81 -28.11
N ILE A 24 -1.52 18.51 -28.54
CA ILE A 24 -1.58 19.80 -29.24
C ILE A 24 -1.33 19.51 -30.73
N GLY A 25 -2.20 18.84 -31.40
CA GLY A 25 -2.00 18.49 -32.78
C GLY A 25 -3.06 19.12 -33.69
N GLY A 26 -2.65 20.12 -34.44
CA GLY A 26 -3.46 20.68 -35.51
C GLY A 26 -3.44 22.21 -35.56
N THR A 27 -3.06 22.78 -36.70
CA THR A 27 -3.08 24.20 -37.03
C THR A 27 -4.34 24.90 -36.51
N ALA A 28 -4.27 25.58 -35.37
CA ALA A 28 -5.31 26.48 -34.97
C ALA A 28 -5.17 27.81 -35.72
N VAL A 29 -6.00 28.01 -36.73
CA VAL A 29 -6.24 29.29 -37.33
C VAL A 29 -6.99 30.15 -36.29
N PHE A 30 -6.35 31.17 -35.76
CA PHE A 30 -7.00 32.13 -34.91
C PHE A 30 -7.96 33.00 -35.76
N SER A 31 -9.27 32.81 -35.56
CA SER A 31 -10.25 33.82 -35.92
C SER A 31 -10.55 34.67 -34.72
N PRO A 32 -10.40 36.00 -34.77
CA PRO A 32 -10.75 36.88 -33.67
C PRO A 32 -12.26 37.09 -33.64
N GLY A 33 -12.85 36.70 -32.51
CA GLY A 33 -14.18 37.19 -32.18
C GLY A 33 -15.29 36.16 -31.96
N VAL A 34 -15.16 35.32 -30.92
CA VAL A 34 -16.32 34.85 -30.18
C VAL A 34 -15.96 34.86 -28.71
N ALA A 35 -16.67 35.69 -27.96
CA ALA A 35 -16.59 35.67 -26.51
C ALA A 35 -16.90 34.25 -26.02
N PRO A 36 -16.22 33.72 -24.98
CA PRO A 36 -16.54 32.43 -24.44
C PRO A 36 -17.98 32.42 -23.99
N ALA A 37 -18.81 31.58 -24.64
CA ALA A 37 -20.13 31.29 -24.15
C ALA A 37 -19.98 30.78 -22.70
N ALA A 38 -20.68 31.40 -21.78
CA ALA A 38 -20.78 30.91 -20.39
C ALA A 38 -21.14 29.41 -20.45
N PRO A 39 -20.54 28.58 -19.58
CA PRO A 39 -20.91 27.18 -19.49
C PRO A 39 -22.43 27.11 -19.29
N PRO A 40 -23.13 26.17 -19.93
CA PRO A 40 -24.58 26.04 -19.77
C PRO A 40 -24.87 25.97 -18.27
N ALA A 41 -25.70 26.89 -17.80
CA ALA A 41 -26.22 26.83 -16.42
C ALA A 41 -27.01 25.54 -16.37
N PHE A 42 -26.48 24.54 -15.67
CA PHE A 42 -27.26 23.35 -15.34
C PHE A 42 -28.47 23.83 -14.53
N PRO A 43 -29.70 23.43 -14.87
CA PRO A 43 -30.82 23.75 -14.06
C PRO A 43 -30.54 23.25 -12.66
N SER A 44 -30.63 24.14 -11.68
CA SER A 44 -30.46 23.84 -10.27
C SER A 44 -31.52 22.83 -9.88
N GLY A 45 -31.17 21.54 -9.95
CA GLY A 45 -31.99 20.46 -9.46
C GLY A 45 -32.13 20.55 -7.95
N GLU A 46 -33.18 20.01 -7.39
CA GLU A 46 -33.35 19.89 -5.93
C GLU A 46 -32.09 19.22 -5.33
N PRO A 47 -31.60 19.73 -4.18
CA PRO A 47 -30.43 19.12 -3.54
C PRO A 47 -30.77 17.68 -3.11
N CYS A 48 -29.79 16.79 -3.28
CA CYS A 48 -29.91 15.42 -2.81
C CYS A 48 -30.17 15.41 -1.29
N PRO A 49 -31.23 14.76 -0.78
CA PRO A 49 -31.55 14.76 0.64
C PRO A 49 -30.49 14.07 1.51
N ASN A 50 -29.63 13.26 0.90
CA ASN A 50 -28.58 12.54 1.61
C ASN A 50 -27.24 13.32 1.68
N CYS A 51 -26.77 13.91 0.58
CA CYS A 51 -25.45 14.56 0.52
C CYS A 51 -25.52 16.07 0.20
N GLY A 52 -26.68 16.62 -0.11
CA GLY A 52 -26.83 18.04 -0.41
C GLY A 52 -26.36 18.46 -1.81
N THR A 53 -25.79 17.58 -2.61
CA THR A 53 -25.32 17.89 -3.96
C THR A 53 -26.50 18.21 -4.89
N PRO A 54 -26.43 19.29 -5.69
CA PRO A 54 -27.48 19.62 -6.66
C PRO A 54 -27.67 18.48 -7.67
N ARG A 55 -28.91 18.07 -7.88
CA ARG A 55 -29.24 16.97 -8.80
C ARG A 55 -29.04 17.41 -10.25
N ALA A 56 -28.21 16.69 -10.99
CA ALA A 56 -27.99 16.89 -12.42
C ALA A 56 -29.10 16.19 -13.24
N GLY A 57 -30.28 16.83 -13.33
CA GLY A 57 -31.39 16.31 -14.11
C GLY A 57 -32.31 15.32 -13.39
N ALA A 58 -33.05 14.48 -14.15
CA ALA A 58 -34.06 13.54 -13.65
C ALA A 58 -33.48 12.12 -13.34
N GLY A 59 -32.18 12.00 -13.15
CA GLY A 59 -31.53 10.73 -12.85
C GLY A 59 -32.12 10.06 -11.61
N ARG A 60 -32.30 8.74 -11.66
CA ARG A 60 -32.83 7.95 -10.55
C ARG A 60 -31.89 7.96 -9.34
N PHE A 61 -30.58 7.94 -9.57
CA PHE A 61 -29.58 7.89 -8.51
C PHE A 61 -28.78 9.19 -8.45
N CYS A 62 -28.39 9.60 -7.25
CA CYS A 62 -27.44 10.68 -7.06
C CYS A 62 -26.06 10.25 -7.57
N GLU A 63 -25.44 11.05 -8.43
CA GLU A 63 -24.13 10.73 -9.04
C GLU A 63 -23.00 10.76 -8.02
N ASP A 64 -23.13 11.54 -6.93
CA ASP A 64 -22.10 11.64 -5.90
C ASP A 64 -22.22 10.57 -4.80
N CYS A 65 -23.42 10.32 -4.30
CA CYS A 65 -23.60 9.42 -3.14
C CYS A 65 -24.44 8.18 -3.43
N GLY A 66 -24.96 8.00 -4.66
CA GLY A 66 -25.74 6.83 -5.04
C GLY A 66 -27.17 6.77 -4.44
N PHE A 67 -27.63 7.82 -3.74
CA PHE A 67 -28.98 7.87 -3.16
C PHE A 67 -30.07 7.66 -4.24
N ASP A 68 -31.00 6.73 -4.00
CA ASP A 68 -32.10 6.44 -4.92
C ASP A 68 -33.25 7.42 -4.67
N HIS A 69 -33.38 8.40 -5.54
CA HIS A 69 -34.42 9.43 -5.48
C HIS A 69 -35.85 8.88 -5.69
N SER A 70 -36.00 7.70 -6.26
CA SER A 70 -37.31 7.09 -6.50
C SER A 70 -37.82 6.34 -5.26
N THR A 71 -36.95 5.80 -4.44
CA THR A 71 -37.32 5.01 -3.27
C THR A 71 -36.97 5.69 -1.95
N GLY A 72 -36.20 6.79 -1.99
CA GLY A 72 -35.71 7.49 -0.80
C GLY A 72 -34.72 6.68 0.02
N LYS A 73 -34.09 5.67 -0.60
CA LYS A 73 -33.11 4.83 0.09
C LYS A 73 -31.70 5.31 -0.15
N GLU A 74 -30.92 5.35 0.92
CA GLU A 74 -29.47 5.46 0.82
C GLU A 74 -28.92 4.23 0.09
N PRO A 75 -27.84 4.39 -0.71
CA PRO A 75 -27.16 3.22 -1.25
C PRO A 75 -26.77 2.36 -0.06
N ALA A 76 -27.31 1.15 0.01
CA ALA A 76 -26.69 0.14 0.83
C ALA A 76 -25.29 -0.02 0.24
N LEU A 77 -24.28 0.60 0.87
CA LEU A 77 -22.93 0.14 0.75
C LEU A 77 -23.01 -1.30 1.22
N VAL A 78 -23.27 -2.21 0.31
CA VAL A 78 -22.93 -3.60 0.50
C VAL A 78 -21.40 -3.55 0.55
N GLN A 79 -20.88 -3.16 1.72
CA GLN A 79 -19.61 -3.71 2.12
C GLN A 79 -19.86 -5.21 1.96
N PRO A 80 -19.14 -5.91 1.08
CA PRO A 80 -19.11 -7.33 1.22
C PRO A 80 -18.60 -7.58 2.65
N SER A 81 -19.54 -7.73 3.58
CA SER A 81 -19.31 -8.51 4.77
C SER A 81 -19.20 -9.93 4.24
N VAL A 82 -18.11 -10.20 3.57
CA VAL A 82 -17.49 -11.50 3.67
C VAL A 82 -17.09 -11.56 5.16
N ALA A 83 -18.03 -12.01 6.00
CA ALA A 83 -17.61 -12.97 6.98
C ALA A 83 -16.93 -14.05 6.15
N ALA A 84 -15.66 -13.83 5.84
CA ALA A 84 -14.77 -14.90 5.42
C ALA A 84 -15.04 -15.98 6.48
N PRO A 85 -15.41 -17.22 6.11
CA PRO A 85 -15.30 -18.35 7.00
C PRO A 85 -13.93 -18.15 7.60
N ALA A 86 -13.76 -18.35 8.93
CA ALA A 86 -12.50 -18.12 9.60
C ALA A 86 -11.43 -18.74 8.71
N ALA A 87 -10.98 -17.94 7.74
CA ALA A 87 -10.12 -18.41 6.68
C ALA A 87 -8.87 -18.76 7.43
N ALA A 88 -8.51 -20.03 7.35
CA ALA A 88 -7.33 -20.54 7.96
C ALA A 88 -6.23 -19.50 7.68
N GLN A 89 -5.81 -18.80 8.74
CA GLN A 89 -4.97 -17.63 8.59
C GLN A 89 -3.51 -18.06 8.65
N TRP A 90 -2.70 -17.51 7.79
CA TRP A 90 -1.26 -17.67 7.89
C TRP A 90 -0.77 -17.20 9.25
N THR A 91 0.15 -17.95 9.81
CA THR A 91 0.80 -17.61 11.07
C THR A 91 2.31 -17.60 10.88
N ALA A 92 3.03 -16.98 11.81
CA ALA A 92 4.47 -17.04 11.84
C ALA A 92 4.96 -17.36 13.26
N THR A 93 5.98 -18.19 13.35
CA THR A 93 6.74 -18.42 14.58
C THR A 93 7.98 -17.52 14.55
N ILE A 94 8.17 -16.74 15.59
CA ILE A 94 9.28 -15.80 15.74
C ILE A 94 10.16 -16.29 16.87
N VAL A 95 11.43 -16.53 16.57
CA VAL A 95 12.41 -17.06 17.54
C VAL A 95 13.71 -16.24 17.51
N ALA A 96 14.41 -16.21 18.63
CA ALA A 96 15.82 -15.84 18.67
C ALA A 96 16.65 -17.06 18.24
N ASP A 97 17.28 -16.97 17.08
CA ASP A 97 18.00 -18.05 16.41
C ASP A 97 19.52 -17.91 16.63
N ARG A 98 20.07 -18.87 17.34
CA ARG A 98 21.52 -18.87 17.68
C ARG A 98 22.42 -19.16 16.48
N GLU A 99 21.94 -19.97 15.52
CA GLU A 99 22.71 -20.29 14.31
C GLU A 99 22.81 -19.07 13.41
N TYR A 100 21.69 -18.38 13.20
CA TYR A 100 21.67 -17.13 12.46
C TYR A 100 22.52 -16.03 13.14
N PHE A 101 22.42 -15.89 14.46
CA PHE A 101 23.26 -14.96 15.22
C PHE A 101 24.76 -15.23 15.00
N ALA A 102 25.19 -16.50 15.10
CA ALA A 102 26.58 -16.86 14.91
C ALA A 102 27.05 -16.63 13.47
N ALA A 103 26.20 -16.87 12.49
CA ALA A 103 26.51 -16.64 11.06
C ALA A 103 26.57 -15.16 10.70
N ASN A 104 25.71 -14.34 11.31
CA ASN A 104 25.58 -12.90 11.01
C ASN A 104 26.67 -12.06 11.72
N ALA A 105 27.19 -12.53 12.85
CA ALA A 105 28.37 -12.00 13.57
C ALA A 105 28.38 -10.47 13.73
N ILE A 106 27.26 -9.86 14.14
CA ILE A 106 27.16 -8.40 14.35
C ILE A 106 27.96 -8.00 15.58
N GLU A 107 28.92 -7.10 15.40
CA GLU A 107 29.76 -6.60 16.49
C GLU A 107 28.96 -5.82 17.54
N GLY A 108 29.32 -6.04 18.80
CA GLY A 108 28.75 -5.29 19.94
C GLY A 108 27.34 -5.69 20.34
N VAL A 109 26.84 -6.81 19.83
CA VAL A 109 25.54 -7.36 20.18
C VAL A 109 25.71 -8.74 20.80
N GLU A 110 25.07 -8.98 21.94
CA GLU A 110 25.11 -10.25 22.67
C GLU A 110 23.77 -10.99 22.47
N PHE A 111 23.87 -12.31 22.25
CA PHE A 111 22.68 -13.15 22.13
C PHE A 111 21.91 -13.19 23.46
N PRO A 112 20.55 -13.11 23.47
CA PRO A 112 19.78 -13.08 24.69
C PRO A 112 19.98 -14.34 25.52
N GLU A 113 20.14 -14.17 26.86
CA GLU A 113 20.28 -15.30 27.79
C GLU A 113 19.02 -16.18 27.81
N GLN A 114 17.86 -15.57 27.61
CA GLN A 114 16.56 -16.23 27.57
C GLN A 114 15.93 -16.01 26.21
N PRO A 115 16.23 -16.86 25.21
CA PRO A 115 15.64 -16.75 23.88
C PRO A 115 14.12 -16.95 23.99
N THR A 116 13.38 -16.04 23.38
CA THR A 116 11.92 -16.08 23.36
C THR A 116 11.42 -16.69 22.04
N GLU A 117 10.34 -17.44 22.14
CA GLU A 117 9.57 -17.90 20.99
C GLU A 117 8.15 -17.39 21.12
N ARG A 118 7.61 -16.86 20.02
CA ARG A 118 6.20 -16.45 19.96
C ARG A 118 5.59 -16.78 18.60
N ARG A 119 4.31 -17.12 18.60
CA ARG A 119 3.52 -17.30 17.39
C ARG A 119 2.57 -16.14 17.20
N VAL A 120 2.50 -15.62 15.97
CA VAL A 120 1.63 -14.50 15.60
C VAL A 120 0.83 -14.87 14.37
N THR A 121 -0.36 -14.31 14.24
CA THR A 121 -1.15 -14.35 13.01
C THR A 121 -0.62 -13.29 12.04
N LEU A 122 -0.58 -13.60 10.75
CA LEU A 122 -0.20 -12.65 9.70
C LEU A 122 -1.47 -11.98 9.13
N PRO A 123 -1.77 -10.73 9.49
CA PRO A 123 -2.91 -10.02 8.94
C PRO A 123 -2.65 -9.62 7.48
N ALA A 124 -3.51 -10.11 6.57
CA ALA A 124 -3.48 -9.69 5.18
C ALA A 124 -4.00 -8.24 5.02
N PRO A 125 -3.59 -7.51 3.98
CA PRO A 125 -2.70 -7.94 2.90
C PRO A 125 -1.22 -7.67 3.15
N GLN A 126 -0.86 -6.99 4.23
CA GLN A 126 0.51 -6.57 4.51
C GLN A 126 0.87 -6.72 5.98
N VAL A 127 2.10 -7.11 6.24
CA VAL A 127 2.69 -7.22 7.58
C VAL A 127 4.07 -6.56 7.56
N ARG A 128 4.20 -5.47 8.26
CA ARG A 128 5.49 -4.79 8.45
C ARG A 128 6.26 -5.46 9.57
N ILE A 129 7.55 -5.65 9.36
CA ILE A 129 8.50 -6.16 10.33
C ILE A 129 9.44 -5.03 10.68
N GLY A 130 9.58 -4.73 11.98
CA GLY A 130 10.46 -3.65 12.39
C GLY A 130 10.40 -3.36 13.88
N ARG A 131 10.89 -2.19 14.26
CA ARG A 131 10.82 -1.69 15.63
C ARG A 131 9.87 -0.50 15.71
N ARG A 132 8.91 -0.55 16.64
CA ARG A 132 8.03 0.61 16.87
C ARG A 132 8.85 1.85 17.27
N SER A 133 8.38 3.01 16.85
CA SER A 133 8.96 4.30 17.21
C SER A 133 7.91 5.39 17.18
N THR A 134 7.65 5.98 18.33
CA THR A 134 6.73 7.12 18.44
C THR A 134 7.26 8.35 17.71
N SER A 135 8.58 8.59 17.77
CA SER A 135 9.22 9.73 17.11
C SER A 135 9.23 9.64 15.60
N LYS A 136 9.24 8.42 15.04
CA LYS A 136 9.20 8.16 13.59
C LYS A 136 7.82 7.77 13.09
N GLY A 137 6.84 7.62 13.98
CA GLY A 137 5.49 7.18 13.62
C GLY A 137 5.43 5.76 13.04
N THR A 138 6.35 4.86 13.44
CA THR A 138 6.36 3.47 12.99
C THR A 138 5.69 2.57 14.01
N ASP A 139 4.72 1.78 13.55
CA ASP A 139 3.99 0.79 14.34
C ASP A 139 3.85 -0.49 13.49
N PRO A 140 4.87 -1.36 13.49
CA PRO A 140 4.87 -2.58 12.68
C PRO A 140 4.00 -3.68 13.31
N GLU A 141 3.35 -4.49 12.48
CA GLU A 141 2.53 -5.63 12.91
C GLU A 141 3.39 -6.69 13.63
N ILE A 142 4.64 -6.88 13.20
CA ILE A 142 5.66 -7.66 13.90
C ILE A 142 6.66 -6.68 14.51
N ASP A 143 6.34 -6.25 15.74
CA ASP A 143 7.22 -5.38 16.51
C ASP A 143 8.30 -6.19 17.23
N LEU A 144 9.56 -5.80 16.99
CA LEU A 144 10.78 -6.40 17.53
C LEU A 144 11.60 -5.40 18.35
N ALA A 145 11.00 -4.29 18.78
CA ALA A 145 11.72 -3.23 19.50
C ALA A 145 12.41 -3.71 20.79
N ASP A 146 11.73 -4.58 21.51
CA ASP A 146 12.22 -5.12 22.80
C ASP A 146 12.89 -6.51 22.63
N ALA A 147 12.86 -7.07 21.39
CA ALA A 147 13.32 -8.44 21.13
C ALA A 147 14.67 -8.51 20.42
N ASP A 148 14.97 -7.56 19.51
CA ASP A 148 16.19 -7.61 18.70
C ASP A 148 16.67 -6.20 18.35
N PRO A 149 17.78 -5.71 18.93
CA PRO A 149 18.32 -4.38 18.68
C PRO A 149 18.86 -4.20 17.25
N GLY A 150 19.17 -5.29 16.55
CA GLY A 150 19.64 -5.27 15.18
C GLY A 150 18.57 -5.02 14.13
N VAL A 151 17.30 -5.03 14.52
CA VAL A 151 16.17 -4.77 13.59
C VAL A 151 16.00 -3.28 13.37
N SER A 152 15.86 -2.85 12.13
CA SER A 152 15.56 -1.46 11.75
C SER A 152 14.11 -1.09 12.07
N HIS A 153 13.78 0.22 12.17
CA HIS A 153 12.40 0.67 12.41
C HIS A 153 11.43 0.23 11.31
N SER A 154 11.87 0.29 10.06
CA SER A 154 11.19 -0.31 8.91
C SER A 154 12.19 -1.29 8.31
N HIS A 155 12.11 -2.57 8.68
CA HIS A 155 13.12 -3.56 8.30
C HIS A 155 12.71 -4.31 7.04
N ALA A 156 11.59 -4.99 7.09
CA ALA A 156 11.06 -5.77 5.99
C ALA A 156 9.55 -5.68 5.91
N LEU A 157 9.00 -6.07 4.76
CA LEU A 157 7.58 -6.09 4.47
C LEU A 157 7.19 -7.45 3.90
N LEU A 158 6.18 -8.08 4.49
CA LEU A 158 5.46 -9.18 3.89
C LEU A 158 4.21 -8.65 3.21
N THR A 159 3.96 -9.04 1.96
CA THR A 159 2.77 -8.66 1.19
C THR A 159 2.11 -9.90 0.61
N LEU A 160 0.82 -10.08 0.85
CA LEU A 160 0.05 -11.13 0.22
C LEU A 160 -0.34 -10.71 -1.19
N SER A 161 0.11 -11.47 -2.19
CA SER A 161 -0.24 -11.23 -3.60
C SER A 161 -1.70 -11.60 -3.88
N VAL A 162 -2.23 -11.16 -5.00
CA VAL A 162 -3.58 -11.52 -5.46
C VAL A 162 -3.74 -13.03 -5.72
N ASP A 163 -2.63 -13.72 -5.99
CA ASP A 163 -2.58 -15.17 -6.20
C ASP A 163 -2.46 -15.95 -4.89
N GLY A 164 -2.49 -15.27 -3.74
CA GLY A 164 -2.41 -15.89 -2.42
C GLY A 164 -0.99 -16.29 -1.98
N VAL A 165 0.04 -15.80 -2.65
CA VAL A 165 1.45 -16.03 -2.31
C VAL A 165 1.97 -14.88 -1.46
N TRP A 166 2.62 -15.18 -0.35
CA TRP A 166 3.33 -14.17 0.42
C TRP A 166 4.64 -13.79 -0.29
N LEU A 167 4.92 -12.52 -0.31
CA LEU A 167 6.14 -11.92 -0.85
C LEU A 167 6.86 -11.19 0.28
N VAL A 168 8.16 -11.41 0.43
CA VAL A 168 9.01 -10.66 1.35
C VAL A 168 9.88 -9.66 0.58
N SER A 169 10.06 -8.47 1.14
CA SER A 169 10.98 -7.45 0.63
C SER A 169 11.74 -6.78 1.77
N ASP A 170 13.01 -6.48 1.55
CA ASP A 170 13.80 -5.64 2.43
C ASP A 170 13.50 -4.15 2.17
N LEU A 171 13.34 -3.36 3.22
CA LEU A 171 13.02 -1.93 3.14
C LEU A 171 14.25 -1.02 3.28
N GLY A 172 15.44 -1.53 2.99
CA GLY A 172 16.70 -0.84 3.19
C GLY A 172 17.17 -0.97 4.64
N SER A 173 17.05 -2.16 5.19
CA SER A 173 17.47 -2.44 6.55
C SER A 173 19.00 -2.36 6.73
N THR A 174 19.44 -2.09 7.98
CA THR A 174 20.86 -1.93 8.29
C THR A 174 21.62 -3.26 8.18
N ASN A 175 21.01 -4.34 8.66
CA ASN A 175 21.65 -5.66 8.75
C ASN A 175 21.19 -6.63 7.65
N GLY A 176 20.30 -6.19 6.77
CA GLY A 176 19.75 -7.01 5.69
C GLY A 176 18.66 -7.98 6.15
N THR A 177 17.90 -8.45 5.17
CA THR A 177 16.89 -9.51 5.32
C THR A 177 17.37 -10.72 4.54
N TYR A 178 17.47 -11.89 5.19
CA TYR A 178 17.92 -13.11 4.56
C TYR A 178 16.76 -14.11 4.46
N LEU A 179 16.80 -14.96 3.46
CA LEU A 179 15.79 -15.98 3.22
C LEU A 179 16.40 -17.37 3.31
N ASN A 180 15.85 -18.20 4.20
CA ASN A 180 16.33 -19.57 4.43
C ASN A 180 17.84 -19.60 4.72
N ASP A 181 18.58 -20.45 4.02
CA ASP A 181 20.02 -20.59 4.17
C ASP A 181 20.80 -19.80 3.10
N GLU A 182 20.18 -18.82 2.47
CA GLU A 182 20.85 -17.99 1.45
C GLU A 182 21.97 -17.14 2.09
N PRO A 183 23.19 -17.18 1.54
CA PRO A 183 24.33 -16.49 2.15
C PRO A 183 24.34 -14.98 1.90
N LYS A 184 23.39 -14.46 1.11
CA LYS A 184 23.31 -13.05 0.76
C LYS A 184 21.95 -12.49 1.14
N PRO A 185 21.88 -11.26 1.67
CA PRO A 185 20.63 -10.62 1.95
C PRO A 185 19.86 -10.29 0.66
N LEU A 186 18.56 -10.10 0.80
CA LEU A 186 17.73 -9.56 -0.28
C LEU A 186 18.24 -8.16 -0.65
N THR A 187 18.24 -7.87 -1.93
CA THR A 187 18.50 -6.51 -2.40
C THR A 187 17.30 -5.61 -1.99
N ALA A 188 17.59 -4.45 -1.39
CA ALA A 188 16.55 -3.53 -0.96
C ALA A 188 15.56 -3.23 -2.09
N GLY A 189 14.27 -3.36 -1.80
CA GLY A 189 13.16 -3.19 -2.75
C GLY A 189 12.91 -4.39 -3.67
N GLN A 190 13.76 -5.41 -3.66
CA GLN A 190 13.48 -6.67 -4.38
C GLN A 190 12.49 -7.52 -3.58
N THR A 191 11.52 -8.10 -4.27
CA THR A 191 10.56 -9.03 -3.67
C THR A 191 10.89 -10.49 -3.99
N ARG A 192 10.67 -11.37 -3.01
CA ARG A 192 10.84 -12.83 -3.15
C ARG A 192 9.60 -13.54 -2.60
N GLY A 193 9.14 -14.56 -3.32
CA GLY A 193 8.06 -15.42 -2.84
C GLY A 193 8.49 -16.24 -1.62
N VAL A 194 7.60 -16.36 -0.66
CA VAL A 194 7.78 -17.18 0.55
C VAL A 194 6.53 -18.01 0.81
N GLY A 195 6.72 -19.23 1.27
CA GLY A 195 5.67 -20.22 1.51
C GLY A 195 5.74 -20.83 2.91
N ASP A 196 5.02 -21.94 3.05
CA ASP A 196 5.01 -22.71 4.30
C ASP A 196 6.40 -23.27 4.61
N GLY A 197 6.85 -23.06 5.85
CA GLY A 197 8.17 -23.49 6.33
C GLY A 197 9.33 -22.56 5.93
N ASP A 198 9.10 -21.56 5.07
CA ASP A 198 10.18 -20.62 4.74
C ASP A 198 10.54 -19.73 5.94
N ARG A 199 11.83 -19.45 6.06
CA ARG A 199 12.43 -18.68 7.15
C ARG A 199 12.92 -17.33 6.65
N VAL A 200 12.46 -16.27 7.26
CA VAL A 200 12.92 -14.89 7.04
C VAL A 200 13.74 -14.47 8.24
N HIS A 201 15.00 -14.18 8.02
CA HIS A 201 15.95 -13.76 9.05
C HIS A 201 16.13 -12.25 8.99
N VAL A 202 16.02 -11.59 10.14
CA VAL A 202 16.13 -10.13 10.29
C VAL A 202 16.90 -9.76 11.54
N GLY A 203 17.53 -8.59 11.52
CA GLY A 203 18.24 -8.06 12.68
C GLY A 203 19.49 -8.86 13.05
N ALA A 204 19.71 -9.02 14.34
CA ALA A 204 20.89 -9.70 14.86
C ALA A 204 20.70 -11.22 15.01
N TRP A 205 19.48 -11.68 15.34
CA TRP A 205 19.19 -13.08 15.66
C TRP A 205 17.76 -13.53 15.38
N THR A 206 16.89 -12.66 14.85
CA THR A 206 15.47 -13.02 14.72
C THR A 206 15.22 -13.84 13.46
N THR A 207 14.63 -15.01 13.65
CA THR A 207 14.10 -15.87 12.57
C THR A 207 12.58 -15.92 12.66
N ILE A 208 11.94 -15.68 11.54
CA ILE A 208 10.47 -15.68 11.35
C ILE A 208 10.13 -16.82 10.39
N THR A 209 9.55 -17.91 10.89
CA THR A 209 9.12 -19.05 10.06
C THR A 209 7.64 -18.89 9.73
N LEU A 210 7.30 -18.93 8.46
CA LEU A 210 5.93 -18.81 7.98
C LEU A 210 5.22 -20.17 8.03
N HIS A 211 3.92 -20.17 8.35
CA HIS A 211 3.09 -21.36 8.38
C HIS A 211 1.79 -21.10 7.62
N ALA A 212 1.56 -21.94 6.60
CA ALA A 212 0.31 -21.94 5.88
C ALA A 212 -0.86 -22.36 6.77
N PRO A 213 -2.07 -21.97 6.43
CA PRO A 213 -3.27 -22.50 7.04
C PRO A 213 -3.36 -24.03 6.81
N ALA A 214 -3.77 -24.75 7.87
CA ALA A 214 -4.03 -26.20 7.81
C ALA A 214 -5.29 -26.50 7.01
#